data_e0ee6ab93e70ef737c12f698fb287001
#
_entry.id   e0ee6ab93e70ef737c12f698fb287001
#
_cell.length_a   1.000
_cell.length_b   1.000
_cell.length_c   1.000
_cell.angle_alpha   90.00
_cell.angle_beta   90.00
_cell.angle_gamma   90.00
#
_symmetry.space_group_name_H-M   'P 1'
#
loop_
_entity.id
_entity.type
_entity.pdbx_description
1 polymer ?
#
loop_
_entity_poly.entity_id
_entity_poly.type
_entity_poly.pdbx_seq_one_letter_code
_entity_poly.pdbx_strand_id
1 'polypeptide(L)'
;KNNYQLEWEICTKFGLTVDKGMGVFNGDMGLVREINTFSETLTVEYEEGRMVEYPFKELDQLELAYAITIHKSQGSEYPAVIIPLLTGPRMLMNRNLLYTAVTRARKCVTLVGDEKAFYNMEANVNEQKRYSGLRDRLEEL
;
A
#
# COMPACT_ATOMS: atom_id res chain seq x y z
N LYS A 1 -3.98 0.46 8.41
CA LYS A 1 -3.94 -0.98 8.80
C LYS A 1 -5.17 -1.70 8.24
N ASN A 2 -5.13 -3.04 8.12
CA ASN A 2 -6.33 -3.80 7.76
C ASN A 2 -7.36 -3.73 8.89
N ASN A 3 -8.57 -3.33 8.56
CA ASN A 3 -9.71 -3.37 9.46
C ASN A 3 -10.93 -3.92 8.71
N TYR A 4 -11.25 -5.19 8.93
CA TYR A 4 -12.35 -5.91 8.28
C TYR A 4 -13.73 -5.54 8.83
N GLN A 5 -13.79 -4.89 9.98
CA GLN A 5 -15.03 -4.54 10.66
C GLN A 5 -15.45 -3.09 10.42
N LEU A 6 -14.60 -2.29 9.79
CA LEU A 6 -14.86 -0.89 9.55
C LEU A 6 -15.88 -0.76 8.41
N GLU A 7 -16.99 -0.12 8.70
CA GLU A 7 -18.05 0.10 7.72
C GLU A 7 -17.72 1.26 6.79
N TRP A 8 -18.10 1.13 5.54
CA TRP A 8 -18.05 2.22 4.56
C TRP A 8 -19.40 2.39 3.88
N GLU A 9 -19.68 3.62 3.49
CA GLU A 9 -20.88 3.98 2.75
C GLU A 9 -20.52 4.78 1.50
N ILE A 10 -21.27 4.57 0.42
CA ILE A 10 -21.24 5.43 -0.76
C ILE A 10 -22.50 6.27 -0.75
N CYS A 11 -22.33 7.59 -0.73
CA CYS A 11 -23.46 8.53 -0.69
C CYS A 11 -23.58 9.33 -1.97
N THR A 12 -24.82 9.64 -2.36
CA THR A 12 -25.09 10.63 -3.42
C THR A 12 -24.70 12.02 -2.96
N LYS A 13 -24.66 12.99 -3.89
CA LYS A 13 -24.46 14.42 -3.58
C LYS A 13 -25.53 15.00 -2.64
N PHE A 14 -26.65 14.30 -2.47
CA PHE A 14 -27.75 14.69 -1.58
C PHE A 14 -27.73 13.95 -0.23
N GLY A 15 -26.64 13.20 0.06
CA GLY A 15 -26.50 12.47 1.34
C GLY A 15 -27.29 11.17 1.43
N LEU A 16 -27.86 10.67 0.32
CA LEU A 16 -28.54 9.37 0.32
C LEU A 16 -27.51 8.27 0.12
N THR A 17 -27.48 7.29 1.01
CA THR A 17 -26.64 6.10 0.89
C THR A 17 -27.11 5.24 -0.28
N VAL A 18 -26.20 4.94 -1.20
CA VAL A 18 -26.43 4.12 -2.42
C VAL A 18 -25.91 2.70 -2.17
N ASP A 19 -24.79 2.58 -1.48
CA ASP A 19 -24.15 1.30 -1.22
C ASP A 19 -23.45 1.30 0.13
N LYS A 20 -23.27 0.12 0.71
CA LYS A 20 -22.60 -0.10 2.00
C LYS A 20 -21.79 -1.37 1.96
N GLY A 21 -20.71 -1.38 2.70
CA GLY A 21 -19.89 -2.56 2.86
C GLY A 21 -18.96 -2.47 4.06
N MET A 22 -18.08 -3.43 4.16
CA MET A 22 -17.14 -3.54 5.27
C MET A 22 -15.72 -3.77 4.76
N GLY A 23 -14.77 -3.25 5.50
CA GLY A 23 -13.36 -3.48 5.30
C GLY A 23 -12.62 -2.33 4.62
N VAL A 24 -11.49 -1.97 5.23
CA VAL A 24 -10.46 -1.10 4.68
C VAL A 24 -9.13 -1.83 4.82
N PHE A 25 -8.29 -1.75 3.80
CA PHE A 25 -7.11 -2.60 3.71
C PHE A 25 -5.81 -1.80 3.64
N ASN A 26 -4.72 -2.46 4.01
CA ASN A 26 -3.38 -1.89 3.84
C ASN A 26 -3.12 -1.54 2.37
N GLY A 27 -2.77 -0.27 2.13
CA GLY A 27 -2.53 0.24 0.79
C GLY A 27 -3.70 1.03 0.21
N ASP A 28 -4.90 0.92 0.81
CA ASP A 28 -6.01 1.80 0.45
C ASP A 28 -5.62 3.25 0.75
N MET A 29 -5.80 4.14 -0.24
CA MET A 29 -5.55 5.56 -0.11
C MET A 29 -6.86 6.34 -0.18
N GLY A 30 -6.96 7.36 0.65
CA GLY A 30 -8.13 8.22 0.70
C GLY A 30 -7.78 9.67 1.00
N LEU A 31 -8.77 10.52 0.87
CA LEU A 31 -8.70 11.94 1.18
C LEU A 31 -9.48 12.22 2.45
N VAL A 32 -8.89 12.94 3.38
CA VAL A 32 -9.60 13.46 4.55
C VAL A 32 -10.62 14.49 4.07
N ARG A 33 -11.89 14.23 4.32
CA ARG A 33 -13.00 15.11 3.93
C ARG A 33 -13.48 15.97 5.05
N GLU A 34 -13.54 15.41 6.25
CA GLU A 34 -14.07 16.11 7.43
C GLU A 34 -13.30 15.71 8.67
N ILE A 35 -13.08 16.69 9.54
CA ILE A 35 -12.58 16.50 10.90
C ILE A 35 -13.60 17.11 11.83
N ASN A 36 -14.33 16.28 12.55
CA ASN A 36 -15.34 16.72 13.50
C ASN A 36 -14.78 16.60 14.92
N THR A 37 -14.39 17.74 15.49
CA THR A 37 -13.82 17.79 16.84
C THR A 37 -14.87 17.63 17.94
N PHE A 38 -16.15 17.81 17.62
CA PHE A 38 -17.22 17.66 18.59
C PHE A 38 -17.58 16.19 18.80
N SER A 39 -17.71 15.42 17.69
CA SER A 39 -17.95 13.98 17.75
C SER A 39 -16.66 13.16 17.87
N GLU A 40 -15.49 13.83 17.83
CA GLU A 40 -14.16 13.18 17.81
C GLU A 40 -14.01 12.17 16.69
N THR A 41 -14.43 12.54 15.47
CA THR A 41 -14.38 11.68 14.30
C THR A 41 -13.67 12.35 13.13
N LEU A 42 -13.08 11.53 12.27
CA LEU A 42 -12.42 11.90 11.02
C LEU A 42 -13.01 11.09 9.87
N THR A 43 -13.52 11.78 8.86
CA THR A 43 -14.10 11.12 7.68
C THR A 43 -13.10 11.09 6.53
N VAL A 44 -12.87 9.92 5.98
CA VAL A 44 -11.99 9.67 4.85
C VAL A 44 -12.80 9.16 3.67
N GLU A 45 -12.61 9.77 2.50
CA GLU A 45 -13.12 9.27 1.23
C GLU A 45 -12.05 8.46 0.53
N TYR A 46 -12.30 7.18 0.33
CA TYR A 46 -11.50 6.25 -0.45
C TYR A 46 -11.91 6.21 -1.91
N GLU A 47 -11.24 5.40 -2.70
CA GLU A 47 -11.59 5.16 -4.11
C GLU A 47 -13.06 4.73 -4.23
N GLU A 48 -13.67 5.02 -5.39
CA GLU A 48 -15.08 4.76 -5.71
C GLU A 48 -16.07 5.53 -4.82
N GLY A 49 -15.61 6.54 -4.07
CA GLY A 49 -16.46 7.36 -3.20
C GLY A 49 -16.87 6.68 -1.90
N ARG A 50 -16.15 5.64 -1.47
CA ARG A 50 -16.38 4.99 -0.18
C ARG A 50 -16.03 5.93 0.97
N MET A 51 -17.00 6.33 1.76
CA MET A 51 -16.83 7.18 2.93
C MET A 51 -16.69 6.32 4.18
N VAL A 52 -15.67 6.59 4.98
CA VAL A 52 -15.38 5.87 6.22
C VAL A 52 -15.17 6.88 7.34
N GLU A 53 -15.84 6.65 8.46
CA GLU A 53 -15.68 7.47 9.67
C GLU A 53 -14.76 6.75 10.68
N TYR A 54 -13.72 7.43 11.10
CA TYR A 54 -12.76 6.95 12.09
C TYR A 54 -12.93 7.73 13.40
N PRO A 55 -13.21 7.08 14.53
CA PRO A 55 -13.07 7.70 15.84
C PRO A 55 -11.60 8.12 16.08
N PHE A 56 -11.37 9.23 16.75
CA PHE A 56 -9.99 9.71 17.02
C PHE A 56 -9.11 8.69 17.75
N LYS A 57 -9.71 7.84 18.58
CA LYS A 57 -9.01 6.75 19.27
C LYS A 57 -8.43 5.67 18.32
N GLU A 58 -8.90 5.65 17.07
CA GLU A 58 -8.51 4.66 16.07
C GLU A 58 -7.65 5.24 14.92
N LEU A 59 -7.22 6.50 15.04
CA LEU A 59 -6.39 7.16 14.03
C LEU A 59 -4.99 6.53 13.87
N ASP A 60 -4.56 5.68 14.80
CA ASP A 60 -3.34 4.86 14.66
C ASP A 60 -3.42 3.86 13.48
N GLN A 61 -4.62 3.64 12.93
CA GLN A 61 -4.84 2.83 11.73
C GLN A 61 -4.49 3.60 10.44
N LEU A 62 -4.41 4.91 10.49
CA LEU A 62 -4.12 5.79 9.36
C LEU A 62 -2.68 6.29 9.39
N GLU A 63 -2.13 6.56 8.22
CA GLU A 63 -0.83 7.21 8.03
C GLU A 63 -0.95 8.24 6.92
N LEU A 64 -0.12 9.28 6.97
CA LEU A 64 -0.06 10.27 5.88
C LEU A 64 0.47 9.61 4.60
N ALA A 65 -0.25 9.77 3.50
CA ALA A 65 0.03 9.12 2.23
C ALA A 65 0.92 9.98 1.28
N TYR A 66 1.83 10.81 1.81
CA TYR A 66 2.81 11.54 0.99
C TYR A 66 3.90 10.63 0.42
N ALA A 67 4.11 9.47 1.02
CA ALA A 67 4.95 8.39 0.54
C ALA A 67 4.41 7.05 1.04
N ILE A 68 4.57 6.01 0.24
CA ILE A 68 4.13 4.65 0.58
C ILE A 68 5.31 3.69 0.45
N THR A 69 5.40 2.69 1.30
CA THR A 69 6.41 1.65 1.16
C THR A 69 6.09 0.71 -0.01
N ILE A 70 7.13 0.15 -0.63
CA ILE A 70 6.97 -0.79 -1.74
C ILE A 70 6.08 -1.98 -1.33
N HIS A 71 6.20 -2.46 -0.09
CA HIS A 71 5.39 -3.57 0.40
C HIS A 71 3.89 -3.21 0.52
N LYS A 72 3.58 -1.99 0.98
CA LYS A 72 2.20 -1.51 1.06
C LYS A 72 1.59 -1.21 -0.32
N SER A 73 2.42 -0.95 -1.33
CA SER A 73 1.98 -0.72 -2.71
C SER A 73 1.73 -2.01 -3.50
N GLN A 74 2.00 -3.18 -2.92
CA GLN A 74 1.73 -4.46 -3.59
C GLN A 74 0.24 -4.63 -3.88
N GLY A 75 -0.07 -4.99 -5.12
CA GLY A 75 -1.46 -5.09 -5.61
C GLY A 75 -2.01 -3.80 -6.20
N SER A 76 -1.42 -2.64 -5.87
CA SER A 76 -1.84 -1.35 -6.43
C SER A 76 -0.98 -0.95 -7.61
N GLU A 77 -1.52 -0.11 -8.50
CA GLU A 77 -0.81 0.46 -9.64
C GLU A 77 -1.06 1.97 -9.72
N TYR A 78 -0.02 2.71 -10.13
CA TYR A 78 -0.05 4.17 -10.18
C TYR A 78 0.30 4.67 -11.59
N PRO A 79 -0.27 5.79 -12.05
CA PRO A 79 0.10 6.37 -13.35
C PRO A 79 1.59 6.69 -13.46
N ALA A 80 2.19 7.21 -12.39
CA ALA A 80 3.61 7.53 -12.28
C ALA A 80 4.13 7.18 -10.89
N VAL A 81 5.38 6.71 -10.82
CA VAL A 81 6.05 6.34 -9.56
C VAL A 81 7.41 7.01 -9.50
N ILE A 82 7.70 7.64 -8.37
CA ILE A 82 9.03 8.18 -8.05
C ILE A 82 9.64 7.29 -6.98
N ILE A 83 10.80 6.72 -7.26
CA ILE A 83 11.50 5.81 -6.35
C ILE A 83 12.80 6.45 -5.90
N PRO A 84 12.91 6.89 -4.63
CA PRO A 84 14.17 7.35 -4.08
C PRO A 84 15.12 6.15 -3.86
N LEU A 85 16.29 6.18 -4.48
CA LEU A 85 17.33 5.17 -4.34
C LEU A 85 18.46 5.71 -3.45
N LEU A 86 18.41 5.33 -2.19
CA LEU A 86 19.45 5.63 -1.22
C LEU A 86 20.18 4.35 -0.83
N THR A 87 21.40 4.48 -0.33
CA THR A 87 22.13 3.35 0.26
C THR A 87 21.38 2.85 1.51
N GLY A 88 21.17 1.57 1.60
CA GLY A 88 20.43 0.95 2.69
C GLY A 88 20.95 -0.46 3.03
N PRO A 89 20.35 -1.13 4.00
CA PRO A 89 20.73 -2.49 4.38
C PRO A 89 20.65 -3.44 3.18
N ARG A 90 21.76 -4.15 2.92
CA ARG A 90 21.87 -5.05 1.74
C ARG A 90 20.78 -6.13 1.68
N MET A 91 20.29 -6.56 2.84
CA MET A 91 19.20 -7.55 2.90
C MET A 91 17.88 -7.05 2.31
N LEU A 92 17.60 -5.75 2.45
CA LEU A 92 16.39 -5.11 1.91
C LEU A 92 16.59 -4.64 0.48
N MET A 93 17.81 -4.17 0.14
CA MET A 93 18.13 -3.60 -1.17
C MET A 93 18.45 -4.73 -2.16
N ASN A 94 17.43 -5.41 -2.66
CA ASN A 94 17.58 -6.53 -3.59
C ASN A 94 16.78 -6.32 -4.88
N ARG A 95 17.10 -7.14 -5.90
CA ARG A 95 16.47 -7.10 -7.23
C ARG A 95 14.94 -7.22 -7.17
N ASN A 96 14.42 -8.08 -6.33
CA ASN A 96 12.99 -8.33 -6.25
C ASN A 96 12.23 -7.11 -5.71
N LEU A 97 12.81 -6.40 -4.74
CA LEU A 97 12.24 -5.15 -4.24
C LEU A 97 12.22 -4.07 -5.33
N LEU A 98 13.33 -3.91 -6.06
CA LEU A 98 13.42 -2.96 -7.18
C LEU A 98 12.39 -3.29 -8.26
N TYR A 99 12.29 -4.56 -8.66
CA TYR A 99 11.30 -5.03 -9.63
C TYR A 99 9.88 -4.72 -9.17
N THR A 100 9.55 -5.04 -7.92
CA THR A 100 8.24 -4.76 -7.34
C THR A 100 7.90 -3.27 -7.40
N ALA A 101 8.86 -2.40 -7.07
CA ALA A 101 8.66 -0.95 -7.11
C ALA A 101 8.42 -0.43 -8.53
N VAL A 102 9.24 -0.86 -9.49
CA VAL A 102 9.14 -0.42 -10.90
C VAL A 102 7.82 -0.88 -11.51
N THR A 103 7.39 -2.11 -11.22
CA THR A 103 6.13 -2.66 -11.74
C THR A 103 4.87 -2.04 -11.14
N ARG A 104 4.99 -1.14 -10.17
CA ARG A 104 3.84 -0.35 -9.67
C ARG A 104 3.44 0.78 -10.63
N ALA A 105 4.28 1.14 -11.58
CA ALA A 105 4.00 2.23 -12.50
C ALA A 105 3.35 1.73 -13.80
N ARG A 106 2.28 2.40 -14.22
CA ARG A 106 1.62 2.14 -15.51
C ARG A 106 2.27 2.89 -16.68
N LYS A 107 2.74 4.12 -16.44
CA LYS A 107 3.19 5.02 -17.52
C LYS A 107 4.61 5.54 -17.35
N CYS A 108 5.01 5.87 -16.13
CA CYS A 108 6.28 6.54 -15.88
C CYS A 108 6.90 6.09 -14.57
N VAL A 109 8.21 5.81 -14.61
CA VAL A 109 9.05 5.58 -13.43
C VAL A 109 10.16 6.61 -13.44
N THR A 110 10.37 7.27 -12.31
CA THR A 110 11.52 8.16 -12.08
C THR A 110 12.32 7.61 -10.92
N LEU A 111 13.59 7.31 -11.17
CA LEU A 111 14.55 6.93 -10.13
C LEU A 111 15.33 8.16 -9.72
N VAL A 112 15.40 8.43 -8.42
CA VAL A 112 16.09 9.61 -7.87
C VAL A 112 17.07 9.16 -6.80
N GLY A 113 18.36 9.42 -6.99
CA GLY A 113 19.35 9.08 -5.97
C GLY A 113 20.67 8.57 -6.55
N ASP A 114 21.26 7.58 -5.88
CA ASP A 114 22.58 7.06 -6.24
C ASP A 114 22.47 5.94 -7.30
N GLU A 115 23.10 6.16 -8.45
CA GLU A 115 23.18 5.18 -9.52
C GLU A 115 23.85 3.86 -9.05
N LYS A 116 24.84 3.95 -8.15
CA LYS A 116 25.46 2.76 -7.56
C LYS A 116 24.46 1.93 -6.74
N ALA A 117 23.52 2.58 -6.07
CA ALA A 117 22.47 1.89 -5.33
C ALA A 117 21.59 1.07 -6.29
N PHE A 118 21.25 1.61 -7.47
CA PHE A 118 20.52 0.90 -8.51
C PHE A 118 21.25 -0.37 -8.96
N TYR A 119 22.51 -0.26 -9.38
CA TYR A 119 23.28 -1.43 -9.84
C TYR A 119 23.52 -2.45 -8.73
N ASN A 120 23.70 -1.98 -7.49
CA ASN A 120 23.83 -2.88 -6.34
C ASN A 120 22.54 -3.67 -6.09
N MET A 121 21.38 -3.05 -6.24
CA MET A 121 20.08 -3.75 -6.11
C MET A 121 19.86 -4.73 -7.26
N GLU A 122 20.17 -4.33 -8.48
CA GLU A 122 20.06 -5.17 -9.66
C GLU A 122 20.94 -6.41 -9.57
N ALA A 123 22.18 -6.27 -9.10
CA ALA A 123 23.11 -7.36 -8.90
C ALA A 123 22.81 -8.26 -7.69
N ASN A 124 22.01 -7.76 -6.74
CA ASN A 124 21.69 -8.48 -5.50
C ASN A 124 20.52 -9.45 -5.71
N VAL A 125 20.83 -10.69 -6.06
CA VAL A 125 19.89 -11.80 -6.37
C VAL A 125 19.63 -12.68 -5.13
N ASN A 126 19.94 -12.20 -3.91
CA ASN A 126 19.74 -12.98 -2.70
C ASN A 126 18.25 -13.26 -2.46
N GLU A 127 17.80 -14.42 -2.92
CA GLU A 127 16.50 -14.97 -2.58
C GLU A 127 16.63 -15.82 -1.32
N GLN A 128 15.80 -15.54 -0.33
CA GLN A 128 15.58 -16.51 0.74
C GLN A 128 14.89 -17.72 0.14
N LYS A 129 15.64 -18.83 -0.04
CA LYS A 129 15.04 -20.09 -0.44
C LYS A 129 13.98 -20.49 0.57
N ARG A 130 12.74 -20.52 0.14
CA ARG A 130 11.67 -21.07 0.95
C ARG A 130 11.82 -22.58 0.96
N TYR A 131 12.18 -23.13 2.11
CA TYR A 131 12.15 -24.58 2.31
C TYR A 131 10.67 -25.01 2.46
N SER A 132 10.06 -25.38 1.34
CA SER A 132 8.73 -26.01 1.36
C SER A 132 8.90 -27.50 1.11
N GLY A 133 8.29 -28.34 1.92
CA GLY A 133 8.25 -29.80 1.70
C GLY A 133 7.32 -30.23 0.56
N LEU A 134 6.91 -29.29 -0.31
CA LEU A 134 6.01 -29.60 -1.42
C LEU A 134 6.66 -30.54 -2.44
N ARG A 135 7.92 -30.32 -2.74
CA ARG A 135 8.67 -31.17 -3.69
C ARG A 135 8.77 -32.60 -3.17
N ASP A 136 9.16 -32.76 -1.91
CA ASP A 136 9.33 -34.07 -1.29
C ASP A 136 7.99 -34.83 -1.26
N ARG A 137 6.89 -34.14 -0.95
CA ARG A 137 5.55 -34.72 -0.98
C ARG A 137 5.04 -35.07 -2.37
N LEU A 138 5.48 -34.37 -3.42
CA LEU A 138 5.13 -34.71 -4.80
C LEU A 138 5.95 -35.88 -5.34
N GLU A 139 7.16 -36.09 -4.82
CA GLU A 139 7.99 -37.24 -5.17
C GLU A 139 7.55 -38.53 -4.45
N GLU A 140 6.76 -38.43 -3.36
CA GLU A 140 6.16 -39.55 -2.62
C GLU A 140 4.82 -40.04 -3.20
N LEU A 141 4.24 -39.33 -4.17
CA LEU A 141 3.00 -39.69 -4.89
C LEU A 141 3.28 -40.51 -6.16
#